data_e7aa34c96a84c179ad93fd2d4de0d33e
#
_entry.id   e7aa34c96a84c179ad93fd2d4de0d33e
#
_cell.length_a   1.000
_cell.length_b   1.000
_cell.length_c   1.000
_cell.angle_alpha   90.00
_cell.angle_beta   90.00
_cell.angle_gamma   90.00
#
_symmetry.space_group_name_H-M   'P 1'
#
loop_
_entity.id
_entity.type
_entity.pdbx_description
1 polymer ?
#
loop_
_entity_poly.entity_id
_entity_poly.type
_entity_poly.pdbx_seq_one_letter_code
_entity_poly.pdbx_strand_id
1 'polypeptide(L)'
;MIKLSEKIKIKIRFCPDCMGSKIRTYHEEEELNRGRNKAWKRVMYWVPMIWCHDCKKHSAAFEWVKAKHDAVLVAMGGMTTQEMKDLRKGLGFKNAVEFARYLGVGDSTVKRWESQSGYPSTAHRMLLKLAASGVDLSAVKNCNRNQSGE
;
A
#
# COMPACT_ATOMS: atom_id res chain seq x y z
N MET A 1 14.40 -11.17 -5.18
CA MET A 1 13.69 -11.03 -3.88
C MET A 1 13.74 -9.57 -3.47
N ILE A 2 12.62 -9.00 -3.08
CA ILE A 2 12.51 -7.60 -2.60
C ILE A 2 12.35 -7.66 -1.08
N LYS A 3 13.04 -6.78 -0.36
CA LYS A 3 12.91 -6.65 1.09
C LYS A 3 12.35 -5.26 1.42
N LEU A 4 11.19 -5.21 2.07
CA LEU A 4 10.64 -3.98 2.60
C LEU A 4 11.34 -3.65 3.92
N SER A 5 12.01 -2.51 3.97
CA SER A 5 12.80 -2.09 5.13
C SER A 5 11.95 -1.40 6.21
N GLU A 6 10.78 -0.88 5.83
CA GLU A 6 9.94 -0.10 6.75
C GLU A 6 9.22 -1.00 7.76
N LYS A 7 9.40 -0.68 9.05
CA LYS A 7 8.69 -1.29 10.17
C LYS A 7 7.52 -0.41 10.57
N ILE A 8 6.30 -0.92 10.44
CA ILE A 8 5.10 -0.18 10.84
C ILE A 8 5.08 -0.01 12.36
N LYS A 9 4.86 1.23 12.83
CA LYS A 9 4.76 1.51 14.26
C LYS A 9 3.52 0.83 14.86
N ILE A 10 3.74 0.00 15.87
CA ILE A 10 2.68 -0.69 16.61
C ILE A 10 2.05 0.29 17.61
N LYS A 11 0.73 0.46 17.54
CA LYS A 11 -0.04 1.41 18.36
C LYS A 11 -0.88 0.75 19.44
N ILE A 12 -1.04 -0.56 19.37
CA ILE A 12 -1.87 -1.32 20.31
C ILE A 12 -1.28 -1.28 21.72
N ARG A 13 -2.15 -1.22 22.72
CA ARG A 13 -1.76 -1.16 24.13
C ARG A 13 -2.26 -2.36 24.94
N PHE A 14 -3.06 -3.21 24.35
CA PHE A 14 -3.69 -4.38 24.99
C PHE A 14 -3.56 -5.60 24.11
N CYS A 15 -3.53 -6.77 24.73
CA CYS A 15 -3.55 -8.04 24.02
C CYS A 15 -4.91 -8.22 23.32
N PRO A 16 -4.96 -8.59 22.05
CA PRO A 16 -6.22 -8.82 21.35
C PRO A 16 -6.98 -10.06 21.86
N ASP A 17 -6.27 -11.03 22.48
CA ASP A 17 -6.89 -12.28 22.94
C ASP A 17 -7.47 -12.20 24.36
N CYS A 18 -6.81 -11.49 25.29
CA CYS A 18 -7.23 -11.46 26.69
C CYS A 18 -7.43 -10.06 27.28
N MET A 19 -7.23 -9.01 26.46
CA MET A 19 -7.29 -7.60 26.86
C MET A 19 -6.28 -7.19 27.95
N GLY A 20 -5.30 -8.04 28.28
CA GLY A 20 -4.24 -7.74 29.23
C GLY A 20 -3.32 -6.63 28.72
N SER A 21 -2.84 -5.78 29.61
CA SER A 21 -1.98 -4.63 29.29
C SER A 21 -0.48 -4.94 29.32
N LYS A 22 -0.08 -6.09 29.88
CA LYS A 22 1.33 -6.49 29.97
C LYS A 22 1.79 -7.10 28.65
N ILE A 23 1.99 -6.25 27.65
CA ILE A 23 2.41 -6.68 26.31
C ILE A 23 3.82 -6.19 25.97
N ARG A 24 4.53 -6.96 25.17
CA ARG A 24 5.76 -6.61 24.48
C ARG A 24 5.52 -6.62 22.98
N THR A 25 5.91 -5.56 22.30
CA THR A 25 5.79 -5.44 20.85
C THR A 25 7.14 -5.67 20.17
N TYR A 26 7.15 -6.34 19.04
CA TYR A 26 8.33 -6.62 18.24
C TYR A 26 7.96 -6.84 16.78
N HIS A 27 8.94 -7.09 15.90
CA HIS A 27 8.70 -7.35 14.49
C HIS A 27 9.41 -8.64 14.08
N GLU A 28 8.72 -9.46 13.30
CA GLU A 28 9.28 -10.64 12.66
C GLU A 28 9.36 -10.42 11.16
N GLU A 29 10.37 -11.02 10.51
CA GLU A 29 10.47 -11.07 9.06
C GLU A 29 9.64 -12.23 8.52
N GLU A 30 8.80 -11.97 7.52
CA GLU A 30 7.99 -12.99 6.86
C GLU A 30 8.07 -12.83 5.34
N GLU A 31 8.12 -13.96 4.62
CA GLU A 31 7.95 -13.94 3.17
C GLU A 31 6.46 -13.92 2.82
N LEU A 32 6.05 -13.00 1.95
CA LEU A 32 4.68 -12.94 1.46
C LEU A 32 4.30 -14.25 0.76
N ASN A 33 3.28 -14.92 1.28
CA ASN A 33 2.68 -16.07 0.62
C ASN A 33 1.96 -15.64 -0.65
N ARG A 34 2.52 -16.01 -1.80
CA ARG A 34 2.00 -15.66 -3.13
C ARG A 34 0.92 -16.64 -3.62
N GLY A 35 0.67 -17.71 -2.88
CA GLY A 35 -0.21 -18.79 -3.30
C GLY A 35 0.24 -19.37 -4.65
N ARG A 36 -0.71 -19.47 -5.60
CA ARG A 36 -0.45 -19.96 -6.97
C ARG A 36 0.06 -18.89 -7.95
N ASN A 37 0.14 -17.63 -7.52
CA ASN A 37 0.52 -16.52 -8.42
C ASN A 37 2.04 -16.40 -8.57
N LYS A 38 2.60 -17.20 -9.49
CA LYS A 38 4.05 -17.21 -9.79
C LYS A 38 4.56 -15.92 -10.44
N ALA A 39 3.67 -15.10 -11.02
CA ALA A 39 4.06 -13.84 -11.65
C ALA A 39 4.41 -12.75 -10.63
N TRP A 40 4.00 -12.91 -9.37
CA TRP A 40 4.33 -11.95 -8.32
C TRP A 40 5.79 -12.08 -7.91
N LYS A 41 6.42 -10.95 -7.61
CA LYS A 41 7.78 -10.92 -7.05
C LYS A 41 7.79 -11.49 -5.64
N ARG A 42 8.91 -12.10 -5.25
CA ARG A 42 9.13 -12.51 -3.86
C ARG A 42 9.41 -11.29 -3.00
N VAL A 43 8.65 -11.12 -1.92
CA VAL A 43 8.75 -9.97 -1.02
C VAL A 43 8.88 -10.45 0.41
N MET A 44 9.92 -9.97 1.11
CA MET A 44 10.07 -10.06 2.56
C MET A 44 9.55 -8.79 3.19
N TYR A 45 8.79 -8.89 4.27
CA TYR A 45 8.23 -7.74 4.96
C TYR A 45 8.22 -7.95 6.48
N TRP A 46 8.09 -6.87 7.24
CA TRP A 46 8.08 -6.91 8.68
C TRP A 46 6.65 -7.05 9.20
N VAL A 47 6.39 -8.15 9.92
CA VAL A 47 5.12 -8.40 10.61
C VAL A 47 5.20 -7.82 12.02
N PRO A 48 4.33 -6.86 12.36
CA PRO A 48 4.25 -6.35 13.73
C PRO A 48 3.58 -7.38 14.64
N MET A 49 4.28 -7.79 15.69
CA MET A 49 3.90 -8.86 16.61
C MET A 49 3.75 -8.37 18.04
N ILE A 50 2.93 -9.06 18.80
CA ILE A 50 2.70 -8.83 20.23
C ILE A 50 2.97 -10.13 20.98
N TRP A 51 3.73 -10.04 22.06
CA TRP A 51 3.80 -11.05 23.09
C TRP A 51 3.02 -10.60 24.31
N CYS A 52 2.07 -11.39 24.79
CA CYS A 52 1.31 -11.09 26.00
C CYS A 52 1.86 -11.89 27.19
N HIS A 53 2.22 -11.19 28.26
CA HIS A 53 2.69 -11.81 29.49
C HIS A 53 1.56 -12.47 30.30
N ASP A 54 0.31 -12.01 30.14
CA ASP A 54 -0.84 -12.50 30.91
C ASP A 54 -1.34 -13.83 30.36
N CYS A 55 -1.62 -13.92 29.04
CA CYS A 55 -2.10 -15.16 28.41
C CYS A 55 -1.01 -16.02 27.77
N LYS A 56 0.27 -15.58 27.78
CA LYS A 56 1.43 -16.31 27.23
C LYS A 56 1.31 -16.64 25.73
N LYS A 57 0.66 -15.75 24.94
CA LYS A 57 0.47 -15.95 23.51
C LYS A 57 1.19 -14.91 22.68
N HIS A 58 1.59 -15.32 21.46
CA HIS A 58 2.00 -14.44 20.39
C HIS A 58 0.81 -14.18 19.49
N SER A 59 0.64 -12.93 19.08
CA SER A 59 -0.41 -12.51 18.14
C SER A 59 0.13 -11.45 17.20
N ALA A 60 -0.33 -11.44 15.94
CA ALA A 60 -0.06 -10.34 15.05
C ALA A 60 -0.78 -9.08 15.53
N ALA A 61 -0.09 -7.94 15.54
CA ALA A 61 -0.73 -6.66 15.79
C ALA A 61 -1.69 -6.30 14.65
N PHE A 62 -2.73 -5.52 14.92
CA PHE A 62 -3.73 -5.15 13.89
C PHE A 62 -3.07 -4.45 12.68
N GLU A 63 -1.98 -3.76 12.88
CA GLU A 63 -1.18 -3.10 11.85
C GLU A 63 -0.55 -4.08 10.83
N TRP A 64 -0.52 -5.39 11.13
CA TRP A 64 -0.10 -6.44 10.19
C TRP A 64 -0.86 -6.37 8.86
N VAL A 65 -2.15 -6.05 8.88
CA VAL A 65 -2.96 -5.91 7.66
C VAL A 65 -2.37 -4.87 6.70
N LYS A 66 -1.85 -3.77 7.25
CA LYS A 66 -1.19 -2.72 6.46
C LYS A 66 0.14 -3.16 5.88
N ALA A 67 0.97 -3.83 6.70
CA ALA A 67 2.25 -4.36 6.25
C ALA A 67 2.06 -5.35 5.10
N LYS A 68 1.10 -6.26 5.23
CA LYS A 68 0.74 -7.24 4.21
C LYS A 68 0.20 -6.58 2.94
N HIS A 69 -0.64 -5.55 3.07
CA HIS A 69 -1.16 -4.80 1.92
C HIS A 69 -0.04 -4.21 1.07
N ASP A 70 0.93 -3.53 1.70
CA ASP A 70 2.07 -2.95 1.00
C ASP A 70 2.98 -4.03 0.38
N ALA A 71 3.19 -5.17 1.08
CA ALA A 71 3.91 -6.30 0.52
C ALA A 71 3.24 -6.86 -0.75
N VAL A 72 1.90 -6.95 -0.77
CA VAL A 72 1.13 -7.36 -1.96
C VAL A 72 1.30 -6.35 -3.09
N LEU A 73 1.20 -5.05 -2.82
CA LEU A 73 1.40 -4.01 -3.83
C LEU A 73 2.75 -4.14 -4.53
N VAL A 74 3.81 -4.29 -3.74
CA VAL A 74 5.19 -4.44 -4.25
C VAL A 74 5.36 -5.76 -5.00
N ALA A 75 4.78 -6.86 -4.51
CA ALA A 75 4.80 -8.15 -5.20
C ALA A 75 4.14 -8.08 -6.58
N MET A 76 3.06 -7.32 -6.72
CA MET A 76 2.39 -7.03 -7.98
C MET A 76 3.18 -6.06 -8.90
N GLY A 77 4.33 -5.57 -8.46
CA GLY A 77 5.15 -4.59 -9.18
C GLY A 77 4.62 -3.16 -9.08
N GLY A 78 3.82 -2.86 -8.07
CA GLY A 78 3.34 -1.51 -7.74
C GLY A 78 4.26 -0.79 -6.75
N MET A 79 3.77 0.31 -6.21
CA MET A 79 4.36 1.13 -5.16
C MET A 79 3.66 0.84 -3.83
N THR A 80 4.35 1.01 -2.72
CA THR A 80 3.75 1.00 -1.39
C THR A 80 2.77 2.17 -1.23
N THR A 81 1.89 2.07 -0.25
CA THR A 81 0.95 3.16 0.07
C THR A 81 1.68 4.47 0.38
N GLN A 82 2.81 4.40 1.08
CA GLN A 82 3.60 5.59 1.40
C GLN A 82 4.24 6.20 0.15
N GLU A 83 4.86 5.38 -0.71
CA GLU A 83 5.44 5.86 -1.98
C GLU A 83 4.39 6.54 -2.87
N MET A 84 3.14 6.04 -2.93
CA MET A 84 2.05 6.69 -3.67
C MET A 84 1.70 8.07 -3.08
N LYS A 85 1.66 8.20 -1.76
CA LYS A 85 1.42 9.49 -1.09
C LYS A 85 2.56 10.48 -1.34
N ASP A 86 3.79 10.00 -1.31
CA ASP A 86 4.97 10.83 -1.53
C ASP A 86 5.07 11.28 -2.99
N LEU A 87 4.76 10.39 -3.94
CA LEU A 87 4.62 10.74 -5.36
C LEU A 87 3.57 11.85 -5.55
N ARG A 88 2.37 11.68 -4.98
CA ARG A 88 1.31 12.69 -5.08
C ARG A 88 1.77 14.06 -4.57
N LYS A 89 2.38 14.08 -3.38
CA LYS A 89 2.89 15.32 -2.77
C LYS A 89 4.05 15.91 -3.56
N GLY A 90 4.97 15.08 -4.03
CA GLY A 90 6.12 15.51 -4.85
C GLY A 90 5.70 16.14 -6.18
N LEU A 91 4.56 15.71 -6.75
CA LEU A 91 3.95 16.32 -7.93
C LEU A 91 3.09 17.58 -7.60
N GLY A 92 3.03 17.99 -6.33
CA GLY A 92 2.34 19.22 -5.90
C GLY A 92 0.83 19.07 -5.64
N PHE A 93 0.28 17.83 -5.68
CA PHE A 93 -1.16 17.64 -5.41
C PHE A 93 -1.45 17.59 -3.91
N LYS A 94 -2.28 18.51 -3.43
CA LYS A 94 -2.64 18.62 -2.00
C LYS A 94 -3.48 17.45 -1.51
N ASN A 95 -4.38 16.92 -2.35
CA ASN A 95 -5.31 15.87 -1.97
C ASN A 95 -5.38 14.74 -3.03
N ALA A 96 -5.96 13.60 -2.63
CA ALA A 96 -6.06 12.42 -3.47
C ALA A 96 -7.02 12.60 -4.66
N VAL A 97 -8.00 13.51 -4.56
CA VAL A 97 -8.98 13.77 -5.63
C VAL A 97 -8.31 14.49 -6.80
N GLU A 98 -7.53 15.52 -6.53
CA GLU A 98 -6.76 16.24 -7.56
C GLU A 98 -5.81 15.30 -8.30
N PHE A 99 -5.11 14.45 -7.55
CA PHE A 99 -4.20 13.46 -8.12
C PHE A 99 -4.95 12.39 -8.93
N ALA A 100 -6.12 11.93 -8.48
CA ALA A 100 -6.97 11.02 -9.25
C ALA A 100 -7.38 11.62 -10.60
N ARG A 101 -7.78 12.88 -10.61
CA ARG A 101 -8.10 13.62 -11.84
C ARG A 101 -6.90 13.79 -12.77
N TYR A 102 -5.72 14.05 -12.21
CA TYR A 102 -4.48 14.09 -12.99
C TYR A 102 -4.16 12.73 -13.63
N LEU A 103 -4.35 11.63 -12.93
CA LEU A 103 -4.16 10.28 -13.47
C LEU A 103 -5.29 9.83 -14.42
N GLY A 104 -6.39 10.57 -14.51
CA GLY A 104 -7.55 10.19 -15.33
C GLY A 104 -8.38 9.05 -14.74
N VAL A 105 -8.35 8.87 -13.41
CA VAL A 105 -9.12 7.85 -12.69
C VAL A 105 -10.24 8.48 -11.86
N GLY A 106 -11.18 7.68 -11.37
CA GLY A 106 -12.29 8.19 -10.54
C GLY A 106 -11.82 8.85 -9.25
N ASP A 107 -12.50 9.90 -8.80
CA ASP A 107 -12.12 10.75 -7.65
C ASP A 107 -11.83 9.98 -6.36
N SER A 108 -12.54 8.88 -6.10
CA SER A 108 -12.34 8.03 -4.92
C SER A 108 -11.24 6.99 -5.06
N THR A 109 -10.71 6.78 -6.27
CA THR A 109 -9.81 5.67 -6.59
C THR A 109 -8.47 5.77 -5.86
N VAL A 110 -7.82 6.93 -5.94
CA VAL A 110 -6.54 7.16 -5.25
C VAL A 110 -6.72 7.12 -3.73
N LYS A 111 -7.82 7.68 -3.22
CA LYS A 111 -8.15 7.62 -1.79
C LYS A 111 -8.25 6.16 -1.29
N ARG A 112 -8.86 5.26 -2.08
CA ARG A 112 -8.93 3.83 -1.76
C ARG A 112 -7.55 3.17 -1.71
N TRP A 113 -6.66 3.51 -2.64
CA TRP A 113 -5.28 3.00 -2.62
C TRP A 113 -4.49 3.52 -1.41
N GLU A 114 -4.58 4.82 -1.12
CA GLU A 114 -3.91 5.46 0.01
C GLU A 114 -4.46 5.04 1.39
N SER A 115 -5.72 4.57 1.45
CA SER A 115 -6.35 4.04 2.67
C SER A 115 -6.27 2.51 2.79
N GLN A 116 -5.57 1.86 1.85
CA GLN A 116 -5.40 0.40 1.82
C GLN A 116 -6.70 -0.39 1.69
N SER A 117 -7.75 0.23 1.14
CA SER A 117 -9.05 -0.42 0.87
C SER A 117 -9.18 -0.98 -0.55
N GLY A 118 -8.11 -0.99 -1.32
CA GLY A 118 -8.08 -1.54 -2.68
C GLY A 118 -6.69 -1.50 -3.31
N TYR A 119 -6.56 -2.23 -4.39
CA TYR A 119 -5.30 -2.33 -5.15
C TYR A 119 -5.44 -1.66 -6.52
N PRO A 120 -4.42 -0.93 -7.00
CA PRO A 120 -4.40 -0.44 -8.37
C PRO A 120 -4.31 -1.60 -9.35
N SER A 121 -5.09 -1.55 -10.44
CA SER A 121 -5.00 -2.49 -11.55
C SER A 121 -3.63 -2.41 -12.24
N THR A 122 -3.33 -3.34 -13.14
CA THR A 122 -2.08 -3.31 -13.91
C THR A 122 -1.92 -1.99 -14.66
N ALA A 123 -2.98 -1.52 -15.33
CA ALA A 123 -2.97 -0.25 -16.04
C ALA A 123 -2.70 0.95 -15.09
N HIS A 124 -3.35 0.96 -13.92
CA HIS A 124 -3.13 2.02 -12.94
C HIS A 124 -1.71 2.01 -12.34
N ARG A 125 -1.12 0.81 -12.13
CA ARG A 125 0.29 0.72 -11.70
C ARG A 125 1.25 1.28 -12.76
N MET A 126 0.95 1.07 -14.03
CA MET A 126 1.73 1.69 -15.12
C MET A 126 1.60 3.20 -15.15
N LEU A 127 0.39 3.75 -14.98
CA LEU A 127 0.17 5.21 -14.88
C LEU A 127 0.97 5.81 -13.72
N LEU A 128 0.95 5.18 -12.55
CA LEU A 128 1.74 5.63 -11.39
C LEU A 128 3.25 5.63 -11.69
N LYS A 129 3.76 4.62 -12.38
CA LYS A 129 5.16 4.56 -12.80
C LYS A 129 5.53 5.64 -13.81
N LEU A 130 4.66 5.91 -14.78
CA LEU A 130 4.87 6.99 -15.75
C LEU A 130 4.89 8.35 -15.05
N ALA A 131 3.95 8.60 -14.13
CA ALA A 131 3.94 9.81 -13.31
C ALA A 131 5.23 9.95 -12.49
N ALA A 132 5.72 8.86 -11.89
CA ALA A 132 6.96 8.84 -11.12
C ALA A 132 8.21 9.07 -11.98
N SER A 133 8.19 8.71 -13.26
CA SER A 133 9.28 8.96 -14.20
C SER A 133 9.26 10.39 -14.80
N GLY A 134 8.33 11.24 -14.35
CA GLY A 134 8.21 12.64 -14.81
C GLY A 134 7.47 12.82 -16.13
N VAL A 135 6.79 11.77 -16.62
CA VAL A 135 5.91 11.91 -17.79
C VAL A 135 4.70 12.74 -17.43
N ASP A 136 4.46 13.82 -18.16
CA ASP A 136 3.24 14.63 -18.00
C ASP A 136 2.02 13.89 -18.56
N LEU A 137 1.16 13.42 -17.67
CA LEU A 137 -0.07 12.70 -18.02
C LEU A 137 -1.22 13.63 -18.42
N SER A 138 -1.08 14.94 -18.24
CA SER A 138 -2.12 15.91 -18.64
C SER A 138 -2.36 15.91 -20.16
N ALA A 139 -1.33 15.67 -20.94
CA ALA A 139 -1.40 15.57 -22.40
C ALA A 139 -2.22 14.35 -22.89
N VAL A 140 -2.25 13.25 -22.13
CA VAL A 140 -2.99 12.03 -22.50
C VAL A 140 -4.51 12.24 -22.47
N LYS A 141 -5.01 13.18 -21.67
CA LYS A 141 -6.44 13.47 -21.56
C LYS A 141 -7.03 14.14 -22.80
N ASN A 142 -6.22 14.85 -23.57
CA ASN A 142 -6.71 15.59 -24.74
C ASN A 142 -7.01 14.67 -25.92
N CYS A 143 -6.43 13.47 -25.99
CA CYS A 143 -6.73 12.51 -27.05
C CYS A 143 -8.14 11.89 -26.94
N ASN A 144 -8.68 11.72 -25.72
CA ASN A 144 -10.00 11.10 -25.54
C ASN A 144 -11.19 12.05 -25.69
N ARG A 145 -10.99 13.37 -25.67
CA ARG A 145 -12.09 14.33 -25.89
C ARG A 145 -12.50 14.53 -27.33
N ASN A 146 -11.63 14.19 -28.27
CA ASN A 146 -11.89 14.37 -29.70
C ASN A 146 -12.59 13.18 -30.38
N GLN A 147 -12.92 12.12 -29.64
CA GLN A 147 -13.63 10.95 -30.20
C GLN A 147 -15.12 10.87 -29.84
N SER A 148 -15.67 11.84 -29.10
CA SER A 148 -17.09 11.87 -28.73
C SER A 148 -17.86 13.02 -29.41
N GLY A 149 -17.41 13.44 -30.58
CA GLY A 149 -18.04 14.51 -31.36
C GLY A 149 -18.17 14.09 -32.85
N GLU A 150 -19.01 13.07 -33.16
CA GLU A 150 -19.70 12.88 -34.42
C GLU A 150 -21.03 12.18 -34.16
#